data_60dececa62fac7efd3b1884a1ece2465
#
_entry.id   60dececa62fac7efd3b1884a1ece2465
#
_cell.length_a   1.000
_cell.length_b   1.000
_cell.length_c   1.000
_cell.angle_alpha   90.00
_cell.angle_beta   90.00
_cell.angle_gamma   90.00
#
_symmetry.space_group_name_H-M   'P 1'
#
loop_
_entity.id
_entity.type
_entity.pdbx_description
1 polymer ?
#
loop_
_entity_poly.entity_id
_entity_poly.type
_entity_poly.pdbx_seq_one_letter_code
_entity_poly.pdbx_strand_id
1 'polypeptide(L)'
;MEEKFIDIFTGLKRDYGYADINSAYKDPATGKLKLKYGWAAKELLESDYLDHLSGKKSIGIQPCDDDGLAKFGAIDIDSDEYDNFDLRKYLEIID
;
A
#
# COMPACT_ATOMS: atom_id res chain seq x y z
N MET A 1 8.61 -1.66 -17.39
CA MET A 1 7.42 -1.82 -16.52
C MET A 1 7.70 -1.36 -15.09
N GLU A 2 8.80 -1.80 -14.51
CA GLU A 2 9.17 -1.42 -13.15
C GLU A 2 9.40 0.08 -13.02
N GLU A 3 10.00 0.70 -14.02
CA GLU A 3 10.25 2.14 -14.03
C GLU A 3 8.97 2.96 -13.95
N LYS A 4 7.93 2.55 -14.68
CA LYS A 4 6.63 3.20 -14.63
C LYS A 4 5.96 3.03 -13.28
N PHE A 5 6.08 1.84 -12.69
CA PHE A 5 5.53 1.57 -11.36
C PHE A 5 6.18 2.49 -10.32
N ILE A 6 7.51 2.59 -10.34
CA ILE A 6 8.26 3.44 -9.42
C ILE A 6 7.89 4.92 -9.62
N ASP A 7 7.77 5.36 -10.87
CA ASP A 7 7.44 6.75 -11.17
C ASP A 7 6.04 7.13 -10.67
N ILE A 8 5.06 6.25 -10.81
CA ILE A 8 3.69 6.49 -10.36
C ILE A 8 3.60 6.44 -8.83
N PHE A 9 4.19 5.42 -8.21
CA PHE A 9 4.08 5.20 -6.76
C PHE A 9 5.27 5.77 -6.00
N THR A 10 5.66 6.97 -6.35
CA THR A 10 6.69 7.73 -5.64
C THR A 10 6.03 8.80 -4.76
N GLY A 11 6.47 8.90 -3.53
CA GLY A 11 6.03 9.91 -2.58
C GLY A 11 7.17 10.28 -1.67
N LEU A 12 6.97 10.14 -0.37
CA LEU A 12 8.02 10.39 0.61
C LEU A 12 9.10 9.31 0.48
N LYS A 13 10.38 9.72 0.35
CA LYS A 13 11.49 8.80 0.15
C LYS A 13 12.31 8.52 1.41
N ARG A 14 12.21 9.37 2.43
CA ARG A 14 13.05 9.28 3.63
C ARG A 14 12.60 8.23 4.64
N ASP A 15 11.37 7.73 4.51
CA ASP A 15 10.89 6.60 5.28
C ASP A 15 9.75 5.90 4.53
N TYR A 16 9.43 4.69 4.93
CA TYR A 16 8.34 3.95 4.34
C TYR A 16 7.82 2.88 5.30
N GLY A 17 6.58 2.46 5.09
CA GLY A 17 6.00 1.36 5.82
C GLY A 17 6.39 0.00 5.22
N TYR A 18 6.33 -1.04 6.01
CA TYR A 18 6.54 -2.40 5.51
C TYR A 18 5.69 -3.39 6.29
N ALA A 19 5.41 -4.52 5.66
CA ALA A 19 4.79 -5.67 6.31
C ALA A 19 5.80 -6.82 6.32
N ASP A 20 5.96 -7.46 7.48
CA ASP A 20 6.85 -8.62 7.61
C ASP A 20 6.10 -9.86 7.10
N ILE A 21 6.43 -10.30 5.89
CA ILE A 21 5.79 -11.44 5.25
C ILE A 21 5.97 -12.72 6.07
N ASN A 22 7.13 -12.86 6.72
CA ASN A 22 7.43 -14.05 7.52
C ASN A 22 6.65 -14.11 8.84
N SER A 23 6.00 -13.00 9.24
CA SER A 23 5.17 -12.96 10.43
C SER A 23 3.72 -13.36 10.17
N ALA A 24 3.39 -13.70 8.94
CA ALA A 24 2.02 -13.99 8.54
C ALA A 24 1.41 -15.14 9.35
N TYR A 25 0.21 -14.91 9.86
CA TYR A 25 -0.56 -15.95 10.54
C TYR A 25 -2.06 -15.72 10.31
N LYS A 26 -2.81 -16.81 10.45
CA LYS A 26 -4.26 -16.74 10.30
C LYS A 26 -4.91 -16.55 11.67
N ASP A 27 -5.68 -15.48 11.82
CA ASP A 27 -6.41 -15.20 13.05
C ASP A 27 -7.51 -16.25 13.23
N PRO A 28 -7.47 -17.05 14.30
CA PRO A 28 -8.49 -18.09 14.53
C PRO A 28 -9.88 -17.52 14.80
N ALA A 29 -9.99 -16.28 15.26
CA ALA A 29 -11.28 -15.66 15.54
C ALA A 29 -11.98 -15.16 14.29
N THR A 30 -11.25 -14.61 13.31
CA THR A 30 -11.80 -14.00 12.10
C THR A 30 -11.50 -14.77 10.83
N GLY A 31 -10.53 -15.67 10.85
CA GLY A 31 -10.04 -16.38 9.68
C GLY A 31 -9.21 -15.52 8.72
N LYS A 32 -8.94 -14.27 9.08
CA LYS A 32 -8.17 -13.34 8.25
C LYS A 32 -6.67 -13.53 8.45
N LEU A 33 -5.92 -13.33 7.37
CA LEU A 33 -4.47 -13.32 7.42
C LEU A 33 -3.99 -12.03 8.06
N LYS A 34 -3.10 -12.14 9.04
CA LYS A 34 -2.51 -10.98 9.73
C LYS A 34 -1.00 -10.99 9.62
N LEU A 35 -0.43 -9.80 9.54
CA LEU A 35 1.00 -9.55 9.42
C LEU A 35 1.44 -8.50 10.43
N LYS A 36 2.71 -8.54 10.81
CA LYS A 36 3.30 -7.44 11.58
C LYS A 36 3.71 -6.33 10.62
N TYR A 37 3.38 -5.09 11.00
CA TYR A 37 3.68 -3.89 10.24
C TYR A 37 4.69 -3.05 11.00
N GLY A 38 5.47 -2.28 10.26
CA GLY A 38 6.45 -1.38 10.86
C GLY A 38 6.81 -0.24 9.93
N TRP A 39 7.68 0.64 10.41
CA TRP A 39 8.20 1.76 9.64
C TRP A 39 9.71 1.65 9.57
N ALA A 40 10.24 1.79 8.35
CA ALA A 40 11.68 1.85 8.12
C ALA A 40 12.07 3.33 8.00
N ALA A 41 12.84 3.82 8.97
CA ALA A 41 13.33 5.21 8.96
C ALA A 41 14.61 5.29 8.13
N LYS A 42 14.51 4.98 6.85
CA LYS A 42 15.62 4.99 5.89
C LYS A 42 15.10 5.27 4.50
N GLU A 43 16.00 5.68 3.61
CA GLU A 43 15.64 6.03 2.24
C GLU A 43 15.04 4.83 1.49
N LEU A 44 13.94 5.09 0.78
CA LEU A 44 13.31 4.12 -0.10
C LEU A 44 14.10 4.06 -1.41
N LEU A 45 14.69 2.90 -1.68
CA LEU A 45 15.55 2.67 -2.83
C LEU A 45 14.82 1.91 -3.94
N GLU A 46 15.36 1.98 -5.16
CA GLU A 46 14.84 1.21 -6.28
C GLU A 46 14.78 -0.29 -5.97
N SER A 47 15.78 -0.81 -5.27
CA SER A 47 15.81 -2.21 -4.85
C SER A 47 14.64 -2.60 -3.96
N ASP A 48 14.12 -1.66 -3.16
CA ASP A 48 12.95 -1.91 -2.32
C ASP A 48 11.69 -2.13 -3.17
N TYR A 49 11.52 -1.36 -4.23
CA TYR A 49 10.41 -1.54 -5.19
C TYR A 49 10.53 -2.88 -5.91
N LEU A 50 11.72 -3.25 -6.35
CA LEU A 50 11.95 -4.52 -7.05
C LEU A 50 11.66 -5.71 -6.13
N ASP A 51 12.05 -5.62 -4.86
CA ASP A 51 11.74 -6.65 -3.87
C ASP A 51 10.24 -6.77 -3.62
N HIS A 52 9.53 -5.63 -3.61
CA HIS A 52 8.07 -5.62 -3.47
C HIS A 52 7.39 -6.31 -4.67
N LEU A 53 7.80 -5.95 -5.88
CA LEU A 53 7.22 -6.52 -7.10
C LEU A 53 7.52 -8.01 -7.25
N SER A 54 8.65 -8.48 -6.73
CA SER A 54 9.03 -9.90 -6.79
C SER A 54 8.46 -10.73 -5.64
N GLY A 55 7.78 -10.10 -4.69
CA GLY A 55 7.18 -10.79 -3.54
C GLY A 55 8.12 -11.06 -2.39
N LYS A 56 9.34 -10.51 -2.41
CA LYS A 56 10.29 -10.69 -1.31
C LYS A 56 9.94 -9.89 -0.07
N LYS A 57 9.31 -8.74 -0.24
CA LYS A 57 8.82 -7.92 0.87
C LYS A 57 7.62 -7.09 0.44
N SER A 58 6.89 -6.56 1.40
CA SER A 58 5.77 -5.67 1.15
C SER A 58 6.11 -4.30 1.71
N ILE A 59 5.95 -3.25 0.90
CA ILE A 59 6.22 -1.87 1.31
C ILE A 59 4.97 -1.03 1.23
N GLY A 60 4.90 0.01 2.06
CA GLY A 60 3.86 1.02 2.01
C GLY A 60 4.48 2.39 1.83
N ILE A 61 3.94 3.16 0.91
CA ILE A 61 4.49 4.46 0.54
C ILE A 61 3.60 5.56 1.10
N GLN A 62 4.21 6.59 1.70
CA GLN A 62 3.48 7.79 2.03
C GLN A 62 3.30 8.61 0.76
N PRO A 63 2.05 8.91 0.34
CA PRO A 63 1.80 9.57 -0.95
C PRO A 63 2.41 10.96 -1.08
N CYS A 64 2.45 11.72 0.01
CA CYS A 64 2.96 13.10 -0.01
C CYS A 64 4.47 13.12 0.22
N ASP A 65 5.19 13.86 -0.64
CA ASP A 65 6.61 14.12 -0.46
C ASP A 65 6.85 15.21 0.61
N ASP A 66 8.11 15.61 0.80
CA ASP A 66 8.46 16.63 1.80
C ASP A 66 7.87 18.00 1.48
N ASP A 67 7.49 18.26 0.24
CA ASP A 67 6.83 19.52 -0.18
C ASP A 67 5.31 19.45 -0.08
N GLY A 68 4.75 18.33 0.37
CA GLY A 68 3.32 18.13 0.49
C GLY A 68 2.63 17.81 -0.83
N LEU A 69 3.38 17.44 -1.86
CA LEU A 69 2.86 17.09 -3.17
C LEU A 69 2.71 15.59 -3.31
N ALA A 70 1.66 15.16 -4.01
CA ALA A 70 1.38 13.74 -4.24
C ALA A 70 1.16 13.47 -5.73
N LYS A 71 1.74 12.38 -6.22
CA LYS A 71 1.54 11.91 -7.61
C LYS A 71 0.35 10.98 -7.76
N PHE A 72 -0.13 10.40 -6.66
CA PHE A 72 -1.25 9.48 -6.70
C PHE A 72 -2.10 9.63 -5.46
N GLY A 73 -3.34 9.15 -5.54
CA GLY A 73 -4.25 9.06 -4.42
C GLY A 73 -4.86 7.68 -4.37
N ALA A 74 -5.47 7.35 -3.24
CA ALA A 74 -6.15 6.08 -3.06
C ALA A 74 -7.46 6.30 -2.30
N ILE A 75 -8.48 5.55 -2.71
CA ILE A 75 -9.78 5.52 -2.03
C ILE A 75 -10.02 4.07 -1.61
N ASP A 76 -10.16 3.86 -0.30
CA ASP A 76 -10.42 2.54 0.24
C ASP A 76 -11.88 2.44 0.65
N ILE A 77 -12.61 1.52 0.03
CA ILE A 77 -14.03 1.29 0.30
C ILE A 77 -14.19 -0.14 0.79
N ASP A 78 -14.59 -0.27 2.06
CA ASP A 78 -14.81 -1.58 2.67
C ASP A 78 -16.28 -1.97 2.57
N SER A 79 -16.59 -2.92 1.69
CA SER A 79 -17.97 -3.40 1.47
C SER A 79 -18.55 -4.12 2.69
N ASP A 80 -17.71 -4.61 3.58
CA ASP A 80 -18.17 -5.29 4.80
C ASP A 80 -18.81 -4.32 5.80
N GLU A 81 -18.47 -3.03 5.71
CA GLU A 81 -18.97 -1.99 6.62
C GLU A 81 -20.23 -1.32 6.12
N TYR A 82 -20.64 -1.56 4.88
CA TYR A 82 -21.77 -0.88 4.25
C TYR A 82 -22.83 -1.85 3.76
N ASP A 83 -24.08 -1.64 4.21
CA ASP A 83 -25.23 -2.34 3.66
C ASP A 83 -25.52 -1.79 2.26
N ASN A 84 -25.94 -2.66 1.35
CA ASN A 84 -26.32 -2.26 -0.02
C ASN A 84 -25.17 -1.58 -0.78
N PHE A 85 -23.94 -2.01 -0.52
CA PHE A 85 -22.78 -1.51 -1.24
C PHE A 85 -22.91 -1.78 -2.73
N ASP A 86 -22.78 -0.73 -3.54
CA ASP A 86 -22.81 -0.82 -5.00
C ASP A 86 -21.55 -0.22 -5.59
N LEU A 87 -20.63 -1.09 -5.99
CA LEU A 87 -19.33 -0.67 -6.56
C LEU A 87 -19.51 0.19 -7.81
N ARG A 88 -20.53 -0.10 -8.63
CA ARG A 88 -20.79 0.65 -9.86
C ARG A 88 -21.07 2.12 -9.59
N LYS A 89 -21.84 2.42 -8.56
CA LYS A 89 -22.14 3.81 -8.19
C LYS A 89 -20.86 4.55 -7.77
N TYR A 90 -19.97 3.89 -7.01
CA TYR A 90 -18.72 4.50 -6.60
C TYR A 90 -17.79 4.72 -7.78
N LEU A 91 -17.72 3.79 -8.72
CA LEU A 91 -16.91 3.95 -9.92
C LEU A 91 -17.41 5.09 -10.80
N GLU A 92 -18.72 5.32 -10.87
CA GLU A 92 -19.31 6.45 -11.60
C GLU A 92 -18.91 7.80 -10.99
N ILE A 93 -18.77 7.86 -9.67
CA ILE A 93 -18.42 9.08 -8.95
C ILE A 93 -16.96 9.45 -9.15
N ILE A 94 -16.06 8.47 -9.14
CA ILE A 94 -14.61 8.69 -9.20
C ILE A 94 -14.02 8.63 -10.60
N ASP A 95 -14.78 8.20 -11.59
CA ASP A 95 -14.31 8.04 -12.97
C ASP A 95 -14.18 9.41 -13.69
#